data_6c3a5322e92ce9ef4e1058f6d92e93a8
#
_entry.id   6c3a5322e92ce9ef4e1058f6d92e93a8
#
_cell.length_a   1.000
_cell.length_b   1.000
_cell.length_c   1.000
_cell.angle_alpha   90.00
_cell.angle_beta   90.00
_cell.angle_gamma   90.00
#
_symmetry.space_group_name_H-M   'P 1'
#
loop_
_entity.id
_entity.type
_entity.pdbx_description
1 polymer ?
#
loop_
_entity_poly.entity_id
_entity_poly.type
_entity_poly.pdbx_seq_one_letter_code
_entity_poly.pdbx_strand_id
1 'polypeptide(L)'
;MEVTLGLRMLFATVCAVAVATIYAAQPVLAQVGGDLGVPEAELGWVVTAGQLGYLAGLVLLVPVGDMVDRRKLIAAHLALAAGAVALAATATHVWLLLAALAAAGVFAVVVQTTVAYAAALSTAEARGRTLGVVTSGLVIGILGARVVAGVLAAVWGWRSVYVALAALLIVLACLVPRLLPPDPRPRQATYRQVLASLGRLFGDGLFVSRGLIAFFLFASFGTLWSGLALPLAAAPWHLSTAQIGLFGIAGLAGALGAARTGHWADAGYARAVTAAALALLIASWPAIGQASWSLVLVAVGVVVLDFAVQAVHVNNQHLLTTAHPHRTSSVIGGYMIFYSLGSALGATATTAVFARAGWTGSSILGAVFAGCALVVWAFSHRDAAD
;
A
#
# COMPACT_ATOMS: atom_id res chain seq x y z
N MET A 1 -25.75 -16.63 -2.55
CA MET A 1 -25.26 -16.76 -3.95
C MET A 1 -23.76 -17.02 -3.84
N GLU A 2 -23.23 -18.07 -4.44
CA GLU A 2 -21.77 -18.26 -4.43
C GLU A 2 -21.10 -17.21 -5.32
N VAL A 3 -20.07 -16.56 -4.79
CA VAL A 3 -19.24 -15.64 -5.56
C VAL A 3 -18.45 -16.46 -6.56
N THR A 4 -18.79 -16.36 -7.85
CA THR A 4 -18.14 -17.09 -8.94
C THR A 4 -16.67 -16.68 -9.06
N LEU A 5 -15.84 -17.52 -9.70
CA LEU A 5 -14.43 -17.20 -9.96
C LEU A 5 -14.29 -15.87 -10.72
N GLY A 6 -15.14 -15.64 -11.73
CA GLY A 6 -15.14 -14.38 -12.51
C GLY A 6 -15.38 -13.15 -11.64
N LEU A 7 -16.29 -13.23 -10.68
CA LEU A 7 -16.56 -12.14 -9.74
C LEU A 7 -15.37 -11.90 -8.79
N ARG A 8 -14.72 -12.97 -8.30
CA ARG A 8 -13.51 -12.86 -7.46
C ARG A 8 -12.37 -12.19 -8.23
N MET A 9 -12.18 -12.57 -9.49
CA MET A 9 -11.17 -11.96 -10.36
C MET A 9 -11.49 -10.50 -10.66
N LEU A 10 -12.75 -10.12 -10.86
CA LEU A 10 -13.15 -8.73 -11.02
C LEU A 10 -12.81 -7.91 -9.78
N PHE A 11 -13.15 -8.38 -8.57
CA PHE A 11 -12.79 -7.72 -7.32
C PHE A 11 -11.26 -7.59 -7.16
N ALA A 12 -10.51 -8.64 -7.46
CA ALA A 12 -9.05 -8.62 -7.41
C ALA A 12 -8.47 -7.59 -8.40
N THR A 13 -9.01 -7.51 -9.62
CA THR A 13 -8.59 -6.53 -10.62
C THR A 13 -8.92 -5.10 -10.20
N VAL A 14 -10.10 -4.86 -9.64
CA VAL A 14 -10.48 -3.54 -9.09
C VAL A 14 -9.49 -3.12 -8.01
N CYS A 15 -9.17 -4.02 -7.07
CA CYS A 15 -8.19 -3.73 -6.02
C CYS A 15 -6.80 -3.48 -6.59
N ALA A 16 -6.36 -4.29 -7.56
CA ALA A 16 -5.04 -4.16 -8.17
C ALA A 16 -4.88 -2.81 -8.89
N VAL A 17 -5.83 -2.44 -9.74
CA VAL A 17 -5.75 -1.19 -10.53
C VAL A 17 -5.93 0.03 -9.63
N ALA A 18 -6.83 -0.02 -8.64
CA ALA A 18 -7.05 1.10 -7.74
C ALA A 18 -5.81 1.37 -6.86
N VAL A 19 -5.19 0.35 -6.30
CA VAL A 19 -3.98 0.53 -5.48
C VAL A 19 -2.77 0.94 -6.33
N ALA A 20 -2.72 0.52 -7.59
CA ALA A 20 -1.66 0.92 -8.52
C ALA A 20 -1.57 2.45 -8.69
N THR A 21 -2.69 3.18 -8.57
CA THR A 21 -2.69 4.66 -8.66
C THR A 21 -1.79 5.33 -7.62
N ILE A 22 -1.59 4.69 -6.46
CA ILE A 22 -0.75 5.21 -5.38
C ILE A 22 0.73 4.83 -5.58
N TYR A 23 1.00 3.64 -6.14
CA TYR A 23 2.35 3.08 -6.18
C TYR A 23 3.08 3.22 -7.52
N ALA A 24 2.35 3.51 -8.61
CA ALA A 24 2.91 3.64 -9.95
C ALA A 24 3.90 4.80 -10.12
N ALA A 25 3.84 5.82 -9.24
CA ALA A 25 4.79 6.94 -9.24
C ALA A 25 6.22 6.53 -8.88
N GLN A 26 6.39 5.51 -8.04
CA GLN A 26 7.69 5.19 -7.42
C GLN A 26 8.83 4.90 -8.42
N PRO A 27 8.66 4.06 -9.46
CA PRO A 27 9.74 3.79 -10.40
C PRO A 27 10.02 4.95 -11.37
N VAL A 28 9.11 5.92 -11.49
CA VAL A 28 9.20 7.01 -12.45
C VAL A 28 9.58 8.35 -11.83
N LEU A 29 9.88 8.40 -10.52
CA LEU A 29 10.17 9.63 -9.79
C LEU A 29 11.30 10.46 -10.43
N ALA A 30 12.39 9.81 -10.89
CA ALA A 30 13.49 10.50 -11.54
C ALA A 30 13.07 11.17 -12.85
N GLN A 31 12.22 10.50 -13.66
CA GLN A 31 11.69 11.10 -14.91
C GLN A 31 10.76 12.29 -14.60
N VAL A 32 9.89 12.16 -13.59
CA VAL A 32 9.00 13.23 -13.14
C VAL A 32 9.84 14.44 -12.68
N GLY A 33 10.90 14.19 -11.91
CA GLY A 33 11.80 15.23 -11.43
C GLY A 33 12.47 15.98 -12.56
N GLY A 34 13.05 15.25 -13.53
CA GLY A 34 13.69 15.85 -14.70
C GLY A 34 12.74 16.65 -15.60
N ASP A 35 11.52 16.16 -15.79
CA ASP A 35 10.54 16.76 -16.70
C ASP A 35 9.83 17.99 -16.09
N LEU A 36 9.54 17.98 -14.79
CA LEU A 36 8.85 19.06 -14.08
C LEU A 36 9.79 19.97 -13.28
N GLY A 37 11.12 19.76 -13.35
CA GLY A 37 12.12 20.56 -12.64
C GLY A 37 12.02 20.44 -11.11
N VAL A 38 11.65 19.26 -10.60
CA VAL A 38 11.51 19.02 -9.15
C VAL A 38 12.86 18.56 -8.60
N PRO A 39 13.40 19.22 -7.55
CA PRO A 39 14.61 18.80 -6.88
C PRO A 39 14.50 17.38 -6.29
N GLU A 40 15.59 16.61 -6.30
CA GLU A 40 15.59 15.23 -5.76
C GLU A 40 15.08 15.15 -4.33
N ALA A 41 15.42 16.13 -3.48
CA ALA A 41 14.96 16.21 -2.10
C ALA A 41 13.43 16.30 -1.96
N GLU A 42 12.74 16.77 -2.97
CA GLU A 42 11.30 17.03 -2.96
C GLU A 42 10.49 15.93 -3.69
N LEU A 43 11.14 15.01 -4.40
CA LEU A 43 10.47 13.96 -5.16
C LEU A 43 9.57 13.06 -4.29
N GLY A 44 9.90 12.90 -3.02
CA GLY A 44 9.08 12.14 -2.07
C GLY A 44 7.67 12.69 -1.91
N TRP A 45 7.46 14.00 -2.12
CA TRP A 45 6.13 14.60 -2.06
C TRP A 45 5.17 14.06 -3.12
N VAL A 46 5.67 13.58 -4.25
CA VAL A 46 4.86 12.95 -5.31
C VAL A 46 4.17 11.69 -4.79
N VAL A 47 4.89 10.86 -4.03
CA VAL A 47 4.32 9.66 -3.39
C VAL A 47 3.48 10.05 -2.17
N THR A 48 3.99 10.98 -1.37
CA THR A 48 3.33 11.45 -0.14
C THR A 48 1.96 12.05 -0.41
N ALA A 49 1.79 12.81 -1.50
CA ALA A 49 0.50 13.37 -1.88
C ALA A 49 -0.57 12.27 -2.07
N GLY A 50 -0.23 11.19 -2.78
CA GLY A 50 -1.11 10.03 -2.93
C GLY A 50 -1.45 9.36 -1.60
N GLN A 51 -0.46 9.18 -0.72
CA GLN A 51 -0.65 8.57 0.61
C GLN A 51 -1.51 9.43 1.54
N LEU A 52 -1.33 10.75 1.54
CA LEU A 52 -2.15 11.68 2.32
C LEU A 52 -3.59 11.75 1.76
N GLY A 53 -3.73 11.71 0.44
CA GLY A 53 -5.04 11.57 -0.20
C GLY A 53 -5.73 10.27 0.24
N TYR A 54 -5.02 9.15 0.21
CA TYR A 54 -5.55 7.87 0.66
C TYR A 54 -5.96 7.90 2.14
N LEU A 55 -5.14 8.51 2.99
CA LEU A 55 -5.48 8.75 4.40
C LEU A 55 -6.78 9.54 4.54
N ALA A 56 -6.93 10.63 3.80
CA ALA A 56 -8.16 11.42 3.81
C ALA A 56 -9.37 10.58 3.36
N GLY A 57 -9.21 9.79 2.31
CA GLY A 57 -10.22 8.86 1.83
C GLY A 57 -10.60 7.80 2.86
N LEU A 58 -9.64 7.23 3.58
CA LEU A 58 -9.90 6.26 4.66
C LEU A 58 -10.79 6.84 5.75
N VAL A 59 -10.54 8.07 6.15
CA VAL A 59 -11.32 8.74 7.21
C VAL A 59 -12.68 9.21 6.69
N LEU A 60 -12.73 9.78 5.48
CA LEU A 60 -13.92 10.47 4.99
C LEU A 60 -14.84 9.57 4.16
N LEU A 61 -14.30 8.66 3.35
CA LEU A 61 -15.08 7.92 2.35
C LEU A 61 -15.37 6.46 2.73
N VAL A 62 -14.50 5.81 3.51
CA VAL A 62 -14.77 4.42 3.94
C VAL A 62 -16.10 4.32 4.73
N PRO A 63 -16.43 5.25 5.65
CA PRO A 63 -17.71 5.24 6.34
C PRO A 63 -18.92 5.32 5.41
N VAL A 64 -18.78 5.96 4.26
CA VAL A 64 -19.88 6.10 3.27
C VAL A 64 -20.25 4.73 2.69
N GLY A 65 -19.32 3.78 2.64
CA GLY A 65 -19.58 2.41 2.19
C GLY A 65 -20.62 1.63 3.01
N ASP A 66 -20.89 2.05 4.24
CA ASP A 66 -21.91 1.48 5.08
C ASP A 66 -23.29 2.18 4.96
N MET A 67 -23.34 3.29 4.19
CA MET A 67 -24.53 4.14 4.04
C MET A 67 -25.16 4.06 2.65
N VAL A 68 -24.39 3.70 1.63
CA VAL A 68 -24.83 3.66 0.23
C VAL A 68 -24.61 2.29 -0.39
N ASP A 69 -25.25 2.05 -1.55
CA ASP A 69 -25.01 0.85 -2.35
C ASP A 69 -23.53 0.79 -2.78
N ARG A 70 -22.80 -0.22 -2.28
CA ARG A 70 -21.36 -0.38 -2.52
C ARG A 70 -21.04 -0.56 -3.99
N ARG A 71 -21.90 -1.19 -4.78
CA ARG A 71 -21.72 -1.32 -6.23
C ARG A 71 -21.63 0.04 -6.91
N LYS A 72 -22.56 0.96 -6.57
CA LYS A 72 -22.55 2.33 -7.11
C LYS A 72 -21.38 3.15 -6.60
N LEU A 73 -21.05 2.98 -5.32
CA LEU A 73 -19.93 3.67 -4.68
C LEU A 73 -18.59 3.27 -5.31
N ILE A 74 -18.37 1.96 -5.55
CA ILE A 74 -17.18 1.46 -6.23
C ILE A 74 -17.06 2.07 -7.62
N ALA A 75 -18.15 2.04 -8.41
CA ALA A 75 -18.13 2.62 -9.76
C ALA A 75 -17.82 4.14 -9.73
N ALA A 76 -18.42 4.88 -8.80
CA ALA A 76 -18.16 6.31 -8.64
C ALA A 76 -16.71 6.61 -8.24
N HIS A 77 -16.17 5.88 -7.26
CA HIS A 77 -14.76 6.05 -6.85
C HIS A 77 -13.79 5.73 -8.00
N LEU A 78 -14.04 4.66 -8.77
CA LEU A 78 -13.22 4.32 -9.93
C LEU A 78 -13.27 5.41 -11.01
N ALA A 79 -14.45 5.97 -11.30
CA ALA A 79 -14.59 7.06 -12.26
C ALA A 79 -13.87 8.35 -11.80
N LEU A 80 -14.00 8.69 -10.50
CA LEU A 80 -13.33 9.87 -9.93
C LEU A 80 -11.80 9.67 -9.86
N ALA A 81 -11.34 8.46 -9.50
CA ALA A 81 -9.92 8.11 -9.57
C ALA A 81 -9.39 8.19 -11.01
N ALA A 82 -10.17 7.74 -12.00
CA ALA A 82 -9.80 7.86 -13.42
C ALA A 82 -9.62 9.30 -13.84
N GLY A 83 -10.55 10.19 -13.46
CA GLY A 83 -10.42 11.62 -13.71
C GLY A 83 -9.19 12.24 -13.05
N ALA A 84 -8.90 11.84 -11.81
CA ALA A 84 -7.74 12.33 -11.07
C ALA A 84 -6.42 11.89 -11.73
N VAL A 85 -6.26 10.60 -12.11
CA VAL A 85 -5.03 10.15 -12.77
C VAL A 85 -4.94 10.67 -14.22
N ALA A 86 -6.06 10.89 -14.91
CA ALA A 86 -6.06 11.57 -16.21
C ALA A 86 -5.53 12.99 -16.08
N LEU A 87 -5.93 13.71 -15.03
CA LEU A 87 -5.40 15.05 -14.72
C LEU A 87 -3.88 14.96 -14.41
N ALA A 88 -3.43 13.95 -13.68
CA ALA A 88 -1.99 13.73 -13.44
C ALA A 88 -1.20 13.56 -14.75
N ALA A 89 -1.77 12.86 -15.75
CA ALA A 89 -1.15 12.67 -17.06
C ALA A 89 -0.95 13.99 -17.82
N THR A 90 -1.78 14.99 -17.57
CA THR A 90 -1.69 16.33 -18.22
C THR A 90 -0.86 17.34 -17.44
N ALA A 91 -0.27 16.93 -16.29
CA ALA A 91 0.44 17.87 -15.42
C ALA A 91 1.67 18.49 -16.11
N THR A 92 1.70 19.82 -16.13
CA THR A 92 2.80 20.64 -16.64
C THR A 92 3.67 21.24 -15.54
N HIS A 93 3.23 21.13 -14.29
CA HIS A 93 3.95 21.59 -13.11
C HIS A 93 3.61 20.72 -11.89
N VAL A 94 4.52 20.69 -10.93
CA VAL A 94 4.46 19.76 -9.79
C VAL A 94 3.18 19.89 -8.96
N TRP A 95 2.69 21.11 -8.73
CA TRP A 95 1.49 21.34 -7.91
C TRP A 95 0.23 20.70 -8.47
N LEU A 96 0.07 20.73 -9.82
CA LEU A 96 -1.04 20.04 -10.48
C LEU A 96 -0.91 18.51 -10.32
N LEU A 97 0.32 17.99 -10.46
CA LEU A 97 0.58 16.57 -10.25
C LEU A 97 0.27 16.15 -8.80
N LEU A 98 0.76 16.91 -7.80
CA LEU A 98 0.49 16.62 -6.40
C LEU A 98 -1.00 16.63 -6.06
N ALA A 99 -1.74 17.65 -6.54
CA ALA A 99 -3.19 17.74 -6.34
C ALA A 99 -3.93 16.58 -7.01
N ALA A 100 -3.55 16.22 -8.23
CA ALA A 100 -4.14 15.12 -8.97
C ALA A 100 -3.86 13.75 -8.29
N LEU A 101 -2.64 13.52 -7.82
CA LEU A 101 -2.28 12.29 -7.10
C LEU A 101 -2.94 12.23 -5.72
N ALA A 102 -3.05 13.35 -5.01
CA ALA A 102 -3.81 13.40 -3.76
C ALA A 102 -5.30 13.04 -4.01
N ALA A 103 -5.92 13.59 -5.05
CA ALA A 103 -7.28 13.24 -5.43
C ALA A 103 -7.41 11.76 -5.82
N ALA A 104 -6.47 11.22 -6.60
CA ALA A 104 -6.44 9.79 -6.92
C ALA A 104 -6.34 8.92 -5.66
N GLY A 105 -5.50 9.33 -4.71
CA GLY A 105 -5.36 8.68 -3.40
C GLY A 105 -6.68 8.67 -2.63
N VAL A 106 -7.41 9.79 -2.57
CA VAL A 106 -8.72 9.88 -1.89
C VAL A 106 -9.67 8.80 -2.40
N PHE A 107 -9.73 8.57 -3.71
CA PHE A 107 -10.63 7.60 -4.32
C PHE A 107 -10.07 6.18 -4.37
N ALA A 108 -8.76 5.98 -4.15
CA ALA A 108 -8.15 4.65 -4.07
C ALA A 108 -8.66 3.83 -2.89
N VAL A 109 -9.36 4.43 -1.92
CA VAL A 109 -10.07 3.72 -0.84
C VAL A 109 -11.20 2.82 -1.33
N VAL A 110 -11.54 2.87 -2.62
CA VAL A 110 -12.39 1.88 -3.28
C VAL A 110 -11.93 0.44 -3.00
N VAL A 111 -10.65 0.22 -2.74
CA VAL A 111 -10.09 -1.06 -2.30
C VAL A 111 -10.81 -1.56 -1.05
N GLN A 112 -10.95 -0.72 -0.02
CA GLN A 112 -11.61 -1.09 1.24
C GLN A 112 -13.08 -1.45 1.03
N THR A 113 -13.78 -0.62 0.25
CA THR A 113 -15.18 -0.87 -0.12
C THR A 113 -15.32 -2.18 -0.90
N THR A 114 -14.39 -2.46 -1.82
CA THR A 114 -14.39 -3.68 -2.66
C THR A 114 -14.15 -4.93 -1.81
N VAL A 115 -13.17 -4.91 -0.91
CA VAL A 115 -12.89 -6.02 0.02
C VAL A 115 -14.09 -6.29 0.93
N ALA A 116 -14.68 -5.23 1.51
CA ALA A 116 -15.86 -5.34 2.36
C ALA A 116 -17.09 -5.88 1.59
N TYR A 117 -17.25 -5.48 0.33
CA TYR A 117 -18.34 -5.95 -0.51
C TYR A 117 -18.16 -7.41 -0.93
N ALA A 118 -16.96 -7.82 -1.32
CA ALA A 118 -16.62 -9.21 -1.63
C ALA A 118 -16.88 -10.14 -0.42
N ALA A 119 -16.49 -9.70 0.79
CA ALA A 119 -16.77 -10.42 2.03
C ALA A 119 -18.28 -10.57 2.29
N ALA A 120 -19.05 -9.51 2.00
CA ALA A 120 -20.49 -9.46 2.20
C ALA A 120 -21.29 -10.38 1.30
N LEU A 121 -20.84 -10.55 0.06
CA LEU A 121 -21.46 -11.43 -0.92
C LEU A 121 -21.08 -12.91 -0.72
N SER A 122 -20.05 -13.19 0.07
CA SER A 122 -19.54 -14.55 0.27
C SER A 122 -20.27 -15.27 1.38
N THR A 123 -20.53 -16.58 1.20
CA THR A 123 -20.96 -17.46 2.30
C THR A 123 -19.83 -17.60 3.34
N ALA A 124 -20.16 -18.04 4.55
CA ALA A 124 -19.19 -18.22 5.63
C ALA A 124 -18.00 -19.13 5.19
N GLU A 125 -18.33 -20.22 4.48
CA GLU A 125 -17.37 -21.24 4.01
C GLU A 125 -16.47 -20.73 2.86
N ALA A 126 -17.01 -19.88 1.98
CA ALA A 126 -16.31 -19.37 0.80
C ALA A 126 -15.58 -18.03 1.05
N ARG A 127 -15.86 -17.37 2.20
CA ARG A 127 -15.36 -16.02 2.50
C ARG A 127 -13.83 -15.95 2.52
N GLY A 128 -13.18 -16.91 3.19
CA GLY A 128 -11.72 -16.95 3.26
C GLY A 128 -11.08 -17.07 1.87
N ARG A 129 -11.60 -17.97 1.02
CA ARG A 129 -11.12 -18.12 -0.37
C ARG A 129 -11.33 -16.86 -1.19
N THR A 130 -12.50 -16.22 -1.08
CA THR A 130 -12.80 -14.99 -1.81
C THR A 130 -11.87 -13.85 -1.40
N LEU A 131 -11.71 -13.63 -0.08
CA LEU A 131 -10.80 -12.60 0.42
C LEU A 131 -9.35 -12.88 0.05
N GLY A 132 -8.93 -14.15 0.06
CA GLY A 132 -7.60 -14.54 -0.39
C GLY A 132 -7.31 -14.12 -1.83
N VAL A 133 -8.24 -14.35 -2.76
CA VAL A 133 -8.10 -13.92 -4.16
C VAL A 133 -8.09 -12.39 -4.28
N VAL A 134 -8.99 -11.69 -3.58
CA VAL A 134 -9.09 -10.23 -3.63
C VAL A 134 -7.84 -9.55 -3.06
N THR A 135 -7.32 -10.04 -1.94
CA THR A 135 -6.09 -9.51 -1.33
C THR A 135 -4.84 -9.86 -2.13
N SER A 136 -4.81 -11.01 -2.81
CA SER A 136 -3.72 -11.30 -3.77
C SER A 136 -3.71 -10.28 -4.91
N GLY A 137 -4.90 -9.86 -5.42
CA GLY A 137 -5.00 -8.76 -6.37
C GLY A 137 -4.40 -7.46 -5.85
N LEU A 138 -4.63 -7.13 -4.58
CA LEU A 138 -4.03 -5.96 -3.92
C LEU A 138 -2.49 -6.03 -3.94
N VAL A 139 -1.91 -7.17 -3.52
CA VAL A 139 -0.45 -7.36 -3.48
C VAL A 139 0.15 -7.28 -4.88
N ILE A 140 -0.48 -7.95 -5.87
CA ILE A 140 -0.07 -7.88 -7.27
C ILE A 140 -0.16 -6.43 -7.78
N GLY A 141 -1.20 -5.69 -7.41
CA GLY A 141 -1.36 -4.28 -7.77
C GLY A 141 -0.27 -3.39 -7.19
N ILE A 142 0.11 -3.57 -5.92
CA ILE A 142 1.17 -2.80 -5.27
C ILE A 142 2.52 -3.03 -5.95
N LEU A 143 2.88 -4.27 -6.19
CA LEU A 143 4.23 -4.65 -6.64
C LEU A 143 4.31 -4.76 -8.16
N GLY A 144 3.27 -5.31 -8.81
CA GLY A 144 3.20 -5.42 -10.27
C GLY A 144 3.04 -4.06 -10.97
N ALA A 145 2.38 -3.09 -10.32
CA ALA A 145 2.28 -1.73 -10.86
C ALA A 145 3.64 -1.11 -11.13
N ARG A 146 4.65 -1.42 -10.32
CA ARG A 146 6.02 -0.90 -10.51
C ARG A 146 6.63 -1.43 -11.81
N VAL A 147 6.44 -2.71 -12.11
CA VAL A 147 6.93 -3.33 -13.35
C VAL A 147 6.25 -2.69 -14.55
N VAL A 148 4.93 -2.63 -14.53
CA VAL A 148 4.14 -2.07 -15.64
C VAL A 148 4.44 -0.59 -15.83
N ALA A 149 4.49 0.19 -14.75
CA ALA A 149 4.83 1.61 -14.81
C ALA A 149 6.25 1.85 -15.33
N GLY A 150 7.22 1.04 -14.88
CA GLY A 150 8.60 1.11 -15.38
C GLY A 150 8.70 0.86 -16.87
N VAL A 151 8.03 -0.17 -17.39
CA VAL A 151 8.02 -0.51 -18.82
C VAL A 151 7.32 0.58 -19.63
N LEU A 152 6.12 0.99 -19.23
CA LEU A 152 5.38 2.05 -19.95
C LEU A 152 6.17 3.35 -20.01
N ALA A 153 6.77 3.73 -18.88
CA ALA A 153 7.56 4.96 -18.79
C ALA A 153 8.85 4.91 -19.61
N ALA A 154 9.48 3.74 -19.73
CA ALA A 154 10.66 3.56 -20.56
C ALA A 154 10.37 3.76 -22.06
N VAL A 155 9.17 3.38 -22.52
CA VAL A 155 8.80 3.43 -23.94
C VAL A 155 8.12 4.75 -24.32
N TRP A 156 7.20 5.23 -23.46
CA TRP A 156 6.31 6.36 -23.79
C TRP A 156 6.36 7.51 -22.75
N GLY A 157 7.31 7.45 -21.83
CA GLY A 157 7.44 8.45 -20.75
C GLY A 157 6.44 8.24 -19.61
N TRP A 158 6.67 8.90 -18.47
CA TRP A 158 5.93 8.68 -17.22
C TRP A 158 4.42 9.01 -17.33
N ARG A 159 4.03 9.93 -18.22
CA ARG A 159 2.61 10.29 -18.43
C ARG A 159 1.78 9.13 -18.95
N SER A 160 2.38 8.23 -19.75
CA SER A 160 1.70 7.06 -20.30
C SER A 160 1.19 6.11 -19.21
N VAL A 161 1.87 6.06 -18.07
CA VAL A 161 1.45 5.27 -16.91
C VAL A 161 0.08 5.72 -16.41
N TYR A 162 -0.11 7.02 -16.27
CA TYR A 162 -1.37 7.61 -15.79
C TYR A 162 -2.48 7.53 -16.85
N VAL A 163 -2.15 7.66 -18.13
CA VAL A 163 -3.10 7.43 -19.22
C VAL A 163 -3.62 5.98 -19.21
N ALA A 164 -2.73 5.02 -19.07
CA ALA A 164 -3.10 3.60 -19.01
C ALA A 164 -3.95 3.29 -17.76
N LEU A 165 -3.58 3.83 -16.61
CA LEU A 165 -4.38 3.69 -15.39
C LEU A 165 -5.76 4.32 -15.53
N ALA A 166 -5.87 5.53 -16.11
CA ALA A 166 -7.14 6.19 -16.35
C ALA A 166 -8.05 5.33 -17.23
N ALA A 167 -7.52 4.80 -18.33
CA ALA A 167 -8.26 3.92 -19.23
C ALA A 167 -8.78 2.66 -18.52
N LEU A 168 -7.92 1.98 -17.74
CA LEU A 168 -8.31 0.79 -16.98
C LEU A 168 -9.37 1.10 -15.92
N LEU A 169 -9.23 2.21 -15.20
CA LEU A 169 -10.20 2.64 -14.19
C LEU A 169 -11.57 2.97 -14.81
N ILE A 170 -11.60 3.62 -15.99
CA ILE A 170 -12.85 3.90 -16.73
C ILE A 170 -13.52 2.58 -17.14
N VAL A 171 -12.76 1.64 -17.71
CA VAL A 171 -13.29 0.34 -18.09
C VAL A 171 -13.90 -0.37 -16.87
N LEU A 172 -13.20 -0.39 -15.75
CA LEU A 172 -13.70 -1.00 -14.51
C LEU A 172 -14.92 -0.25 -13.95
N ALA A 173 -14.94 1.09 -13.99
CA ALA A 173 -16.08 1.90 -13.58
C ALA A 173 -17.34 1.57 -14.40
N CYS A 174 -17.18 1.24 -15.68
CA CYS A 174 -18.28 0.81 -16.56
C CYS A 174 -18.68 -0.65 -16.34
N LEU A 175 -17.74 -1.54 -16.03
CA LEU A 175 -18.01 -2.98 -15.86
C LEU A 175 -18.65 -3.29 -14.50
N VAL A 176 -18.19 -2.64 -13.44
CA VAL A 176 -18.67 -2.88 -12.07
C VAL A 176 -20.20 -2.80 -11.94
N PRO A 177 -20.88 -1.74 -12.39
CA PRO A 177 -22.34 -1.66 -12.26
C PRO A 177 -23.12 -2.65 -13.13
N ARG A 178 -22.46 -3.24 -14.13
CA ARG A 178 -23.07 -4.24 -15.02
C ARG A 178 -22.90 -5.67 -14.52
N LEU A 179 -21.78 -5.97 -13.87
CA LEU A 179 -21.40 -7.33 -13.49
C LEU A 179 -21.68 -7.64 -12.01
N LEU A 180 -21.62 -6.63 -11.12
CA LEU A 180 -21.88 -6.84 -9.70
C LEU A 180 -23.36 -6.78 -9.39
N PRO A 181 -23.89 -7.66 -8.50
CA PRO A 181 -25.26 -7.61 -8.02
C PRO A 181 -25.51 -6.34 -7.17
N PRO A 182 -26.76 -5.93 -6.94
CA PRO A 182 -27.08 -4.88 -5.97
C PRO A 182 -26.64 -5.28 -4.55
N ASP A 183 -26.22 -4.31 -3.73
CA ASP A 183 -25.85 -4.58 -2.33
C ASP A 183 -27.13 -4.84 -1.50
N PRO A 184 -27.31 -6.05 -0.94
CA PRO A 184 -28.53 -6.42 -0.25
C PRO A 184 -28.64 -5.87 1.19
N ARG A 185 -27.63 -5.13 1.68
CA ARG A 185 -27.58 -4.76 3.11
C ARG A 185 -28.48 -3.59 3.47
N PRO A 186 -29.21 -3.66 4.60
CA PRO A 186 -29.89 -2.52 5.16
C PRO A 186 -28.88 -1.49 5.69
N ARG A 187 -29.09 -0.22 5.40
CA ARG A 187 -28.30 0.91 5.85
C ARG A 187 -28.61 1.19 7.32
N GLN A 188 -27.71 0.86 8.24
CA GLN A 188 -28.00 0.96 9.69
C GLN A 188 -27.07 1.90 10.46
N ALA A 189 -25.91 2.31 9.92
CA ALA A 189 -24.97 3.16 10.63
C ALA A 189 -25.07 4.62 10.20
N THR A 190 -24.99 5.55 11.14
CA THR A 190 -24.82 6.97 10.84
C THR A 190 -23.32 7.28 10.72
N TYR A 191 -22.96 8.23 9.84
CA TYR A 191 -21.57 8.69 9.61
C TYR A 191 -20.84 9.03 10.91
N ARG A 192 -21.52 9.76 11.83
CA ARG A 192 -20.95 10.11 13.15
C ARG A 192 -20.64 8.90 14.02
N GLN A 193 -21.48 7.85 13.97
CA GLN A 193 -21.24 6.62 14.74
C GLN A 193 -20.00 5.88 14.24
N VAL A 194 -19.79 5.82 12.93
CA VAL A 194 -18.60 5.17 12.35
C VAL A 194 -17.34 5.95 12.73
N LEU A 195 -17.32 7.28 12.57
CA LEU A 195 -16.19 8.13 12.98
C LEU A 195 -15.93 8.04 14.49
N ALA A 196 -16.97 8.07 15.33
CA ALA A 196 -16.82 7.95 16.78
C ALA A 196 -16.28 6.54 17.17
N SER A 197 -16.66 5.49 16.43
CA SER A 197 -16.11 4.14 16.65
C SER A 197 -14.62 4.06 16.32
N LEU A 198 -14.20 4.73 15.25
CA LEU A 198 -12.79 4.85 14.86
C LEU A 198 -11.98 5.61 15.93
N GLY A 199 -12.49 6.76 16.42
CA GLY A 199 -11.83 7.54 17.47
C GLY A 199 -11.61 6.76 18.76
N ARG A 200 -12.57 5.94 19.16
CA ARG A 200 -12.47 5.10 20.37
C ARG A 200 -11.37 4.02 20.30
N LEU A 201 -10.94 3.60 19.10
CA LEU A 201 -9.85 2.64 18.94
C LEU A 201 -8.50 3.21 19.38
N PHE A 202 -8.31 4.53 19.29
CA PHE A 202 -7.07 5.17 19.76
C PHE A 202 -6.89 5.15 21.29
N GLY A 203 -7.91 4.78 22.04
CA GLY A 203 -7.81 4.46 23.47
C GLY A 203 -7.43 3.01 23.78
N ASP A 204 -7.32 2.14 22.78
CA ASP A 204 -6.99 0.73 22.94
C ASP A 204 -5.48 0.52 22.76
N GLY A 205 -4.81 0.04 23.80
CA GLY A 205 -3.35 -0.17 23.80
C GLY A 205 -2.88 -1.18 22.76
N LEU A 206 -3.64 -2.26 22.52
CA LEU A 206 -3.32 -3.23 21.48
C LEU A 206 -3.41 -2.58 20.10
N PHE A 207 -4.49 -1.83 19.82
CA PHE A 207 -4.67 -1.15 18.55
C PHE A 207 -3.56 -0.14 18.29
N VAL A 208 -3.23 0.70 19.28
CA VAL A 208 -2.18 1.73 19.14
C VAL A 208 -0.81 1.09 18.95
N SER A 209 -0.46 0.05 19.71
CA SER A 209 0.83 -0.62 19.58
C SER A 209 0.98 -1.28 18.19
N ARG A 210 -0.04 -1.98 17.69
CA ARG A 210 0.00 -2.58 16.34
C ARG A 210 -0.02 -1.51 15.25
N GLY A 211 -0.72 -0.41 15.48
CA GLY A 211 -0.68 0.78 14.62
C GLY A 211 0.71 1.40 14.52
N LEU A 212 1.38 1.63 15.65
CA LEU A 212 2.75 2.17 15.67
C LEU A 212 3.76 1.22 15.01
N ILE A 213 3.63 -0.09 15.21
CA ILE A 213 4.45 -1.07 14.48
C ILE A 213 4.20 -0.91 12.98
N ALA A 214 2.95 -0.79 12.53
CA ALA A 214 2.63 -0.56 11.12
C ALA A 214 3.20 0.77 10.60
N PHE A 215 3.12 1.84 11.38
CA PHE A 215 3.67 3.13 11.02
C PHE A 215 5.17 3.05 10.68
N PHE A 216 5.98 2.50 11.58
CA PHE A 216 7.42 2.35 11.35
C PHE A 216 7.76 1.30 10.29
N LEU A 217 7.00 0.21 10.24
CA LEU A 217 7.12 -0.83 9.21
C LEU A 217 6.96 -0.23 7.81
N PHE A 218 5.89 0.55 7.61
CA PHE A 218 5.60 1.18 6.32
C PHE A 218 6.42 2.44 6.07
N ALA A 219 7.00 3.08 7.08
CA ALA A 219 8.04 4.08 6.91
C ALA A 219 9.32 3.45 6.32
N SER A 220 9.74 2.28 6.83
CA SER A 220 10.86 1.51 6.28
C SER A 220 10.58 1.07 4.83
N PHE A 221 9.41 0.51 4.56
CA PHE A 221 8.96 0.13 3.21
C PHE A 221 8.92 1.33 2.25
N GLY A 222 8.35 2.45 2.69
CA GLY A 222 8.28 3.69 1.92
C GLY A 222 9.66 4.26 1.59
N THR A 223 10.61 4.16 2.53
CA THR A 223 12.02 4.54 2.33
C THR A 223 12.65 3.77 1.18
N LEU A 224 12.49 2.45 1.15
CA LEU A 224 13.00 1.63 0.05
C LEU A 224 12.37 2.03 -1.29
N TRP A 225 11.06 1.90 -1.38
CA TRP A 225 10.38 1.94 -2.66
C TRP A 225 10.30 3.34 -3.29
N SER A 226 10.34 4.39 -2.47
CA SER A 226 10.37 5.78 -2.97
C SER A 226 11.80 6.28 -3.23
N GLY A 227 12.80 5.65 -2.60
CA GLY A 227 14.21 6.04 -2.76
C GLY A 227 14.98 5.21 -3.78
N LEU A 228 14.60 3.95 -4.01
CA LEU A 228 15.40 2.96 -4.77
C LEU A 228 15.69 3.40 -6.21
N ALA A 229 14.77 4.11 -6.85
CA ALA A 229 14.96 4.58 -8.22
C ALA A 229 16.14 5.57 -8.36
N LEU A 230 16.42 6.34 -7.33
CA LEU A 230 17.45 7.40 -7.36
C LEU A 230 18.87 6.83 -7.54
N PRO A 231 19.38 5.93 -6.68
CA PRO A 231 20.72 5.37 -6.85
C PRO A 231 20.81 4.45 -8.07
N LEU A 232 19.75 3.78 -8.48
CA LEU A 232 19.77 2.85 -9.61
C LEU A 232 19.74 3.56 -10.98
N ALA A 233 19.11 4.73 -11.07
CA ALA A 233 19.14 5.56 -12.27
C ALA A 233 20.45 6.32 -12.45
N ALA A 234 21.23 6.52 -11.38
CA ALA A 234 22.53 7.19 -11.38
C ALA A 234 23.69 6.21 -11.67
N ALA A 235 24.92 6.76 -11.71
CA ALA A 235 26.14 5.95 -11.79
C ALA A 235 26.25 5.01 -10.56
N PRO A 236 26.80 3.81 -10.71
CA PRO A 236 27.44 3.24 -11.93
C PRO A 236 26.45 2.54 -12.88
N TRP A 237 25.17 2.35 -12.50
CA TRP A 237 24.28 1.43 -13.20
C TRP A 237 23.50 2.08 -14.36
N HIS A 238 23.07 3.33 -14.21
CA HIS A 238 22.24 4.04 -15.21
C HIS A 238 21.05 3.22 -15.71
N LEU A 239 20.35 2.52 -14.78
CA LEU A 239 19.22 1.66 -15.13
C LEU A 239 18.05 2.47 -15.66
N SER A 240 17.41 1.94 -16.70
CA SER A 240 16.15 2.46 -17.21
C SER A 240 15.01 2.24 -16.20
N THR A 241 13.93 3.00 -16.33
CA THR A 241 12.72 2.82 -15.49
C THR A 241 12.15 1.41 -15.57
N ALA A 242 12.25 0.75 -16.75
CA ALA A 242 11.85 -0.63 -16.92
C ALA A 242 12.70 -1.58 -16.06
N GLN A 243 14.03 -1.44 -16.08
CA GLN A 243 14.93 -2.26 -15.28
C GLN A 243 14.73 -2.03 -13.78
N ILE A 244 14.53 -0.78 -13.35
CA ILE A 244 14.19 -0.44 -11.97
C ILE A 244 12.85 -1.07 -11.58
N GLY A 245 11.86 -1.02 -12.45
CA GLY A 245 10.55 -1.65 -12.24
C GLY A 245 10.63 -3.16 -11.99
N LEU A 246 11.61 -3.87 -12.57
CA LEU A 246 11.79 -5.32 -12.36
C LEU A 246 12.07 -5.71 -10.90
N PHE A 247 12.59 -4.79 -10.08
CA PHE A 247 12.70 -5.03 -8.63
C PHE A 247 11.33 -5.26 -7.97
N GLY A 248 10.23 -4.80 -8.60
CA GLY A 248 8.87 -5.15 -8.21
C GLY A 248 8.60 -6.66 -8.24
N ILE A 249 9.26 -7.42 -9.13
CA ILE A 249 9.16 -8.90 -9.15
C ILE A 249 9.85 -9.49 -7.91
N ALA A 250 11.01 -8.96 -7.52
CA ALA A 250 11.69 -9.39 -6.29
C ALA A 250 10.80 -9.12 -5.07
N GLY A 251 10.19 -7.92 -4.97
CA GLY A 251 9.24 -7.60 -3.92
C GLY A 251 8.02 -8.54 -3.92
N LEU A 252 7.46 -8.84 -5.10
CA LEU A 252 6.32 -9.76 -5.22
C LEU A 252 6.68 -11.16 -4.73
N ALA A 253 7.86 -11.67 -5.06
CA ALA A 253 8.34 -12.96 -4.59
C ALA A 253 8.44 -13.00 -3.05
N GLY A 254 8.97 -11.94 -2.44
CA GLY A 254 9.03 -11.79 -0.98
C GLY A 254 7.63 -11.77 -0.35
N ALA A 255 6.74 -10.94 -0.85
CA ALA A 255 5.38 -10.80 -0.33
C ALA A 255 4.55 -12.09 -0.46
N LEU A 256 4.67 -12.82 -1.59
CA LEU A 256 4.01 -14.12 -1.77
C LEU A 256 4.59 -15.20 -0.84
N GLY A 257 5.89 -15.16 -0.56
CA GLY A 257 6.52 -16.05 0.43
C GLY A 257 5.90 -15.91 1.82
N ALA A 258 5.50 -14.70 2.19
CA ALA A 258 4.85 -14.41 3.47
C ALA A 258 3.43 -14.98 3.62
N ALA A 259 2.79 -15.43 2.55
CA ALA A 259 1.43 -16.01 2.62
C ALA A 259 1.37 -17.25 3.56
N ARG A 260 2.51 -17.95 3.76
CA ARG A 260 2.59 -19.08 4.68
C ARG A 260 2.67 -18.68 6.15
N THR A 261 3.05 -17.44 6.46
CA THR A 261 3.22 -16.98 7.86
C THR A 261 1.91 -16.92 8.63
N GLY A 262 0.76 -16.78 7.94
CA GLY A 262 -0.56 -16.86 8.55
C GLY A 262 -0.81 -18.20 9.24
N HIS A 263 -0.41 -19.32 8.63
CA HIS A 263 -0.55 -20.66 9.25
C HIS A 263 0.28 -20.81 10.54
N TRP A 264 1.46 -20.18 10.61
CA TRP A 264 2.27 -20.19 11.83
C TRP A 264 1.66 -19.31 12.92
N ALA A 265 1.01 -18.22 12.53
CA ALA A 265 0.27 -17.39 13.48
C ALA A 265 -0.93 -18.15 14.07
N ASP A 266 -1.69 -18.85 13.23
CA ASP A 266 -2.83 -19.71 13.64
C ASP A 266 -2.37 -20.85 14.56
N ALA A 267 -1.15 -21.37 14.36
CA ALA A 267 -0.53 -22.39 15.21
C ALA A 267 -0.01 -21.85 16.56
N GLY A 268 -0.25 -20.58 16.89
CA GLY A 268 0.17 -19.97 18.15
C GLY A 268 1.55 -19.28 18.13
N TYR A 269 2.25 -19.29 16.98
CA TYR A 269 3.58 -18.67 16.85
C TYR A 269 3.56 -17.20 16.43
N ALA A 270 2.41 -16.53 16.48
CA ALA A 270 2.23 -15.15 16.04
C ALA A 270 3.29 -14.19 16.59
N ARG A 271 3.66 -14.34 17.87
CA ARG A 271 4.68 -13.54 18.54
C ARG A 271 6.08 -13.77 17.94
N ALA A 272 6.48 -15.02 17.80
CA ALA A 272 7.78 -15.38 17.25
C ALA A 272 7.92 -14.97 15.78
N VAL A 273 6.85 -15.13 14.99
CA VAL A 273 6.79 -14.71 13.59
C VAL A 273 6.99 -13.20 13.47
N THR A 274 6.31 -12.38 14.30
CA THR A 274 6.49 -10.93 14.28
C THR A 274 7.91 -10.54 14.67
N ALA A 275 8.49 -11.12 15.71
CA ALA A 275 9.86 -10.84 16.15
C ALA A 275 10.88 -11.17 15.05
N ALA A 276 10.79 -12.38 14.50
CA ALA A 276 11.69 -12.85 13.44
C ALA A 276 11.56 -11.99 12.18
N ALA A 277 10.33 -11.62 11.77
CA ALA A 277 10.11 -10.78 10.62
C ALA A 277 10.65 -9.36 10.83
N LEU A 278 10.49 -8.75 12.01
CA LEU A 278 11.08 -7.43 12.31
C LEU A 278 12.62 -7.49 12.35
N ALA A 279 13.21 -8.57 12.87
CA ALA A 279 14.65 -8.79 12.80
C ALA A 279 15.14 -8.94 11.35
N LEU A 280 14.42 -9.69 10.50
CA LEU A 280 14.70 -9.82 9.07
C LEU A 280 14.55 -8.47 8.34
N LEU A 281 13.59 -7.65 8.73
CA LEU A 281 13.42 -6.30 8.17
C LEU A 281 14.66 -5.45 8.42
N ILE A 282 15.21 -5.47 9.62
CA ILE A 282 16.46 -4.77 9.94
C ILE A 282 17.63 -5.38 9.14
N ALA A 283 17.73 -6.70 9.10
CA ALA A 283 18.80 -7.42 8.41
C ALA A 283 18.77 -7.26 6.88
N SER A 284 17.65 -6.85 6.29
CA SER A 284 17.57 -6.58 4.85
C SER A 284 18.32 -5.32 4.42
N TRP A 285 18.42 -4.32 5.29
CA TRP A 285 18.99 -3.02 4.96
C TRP A 285 20.49 -3.02 4.66
N PRO A 286 21.37 -3.78 5.35
CA PRO A 286 22.76 -3.95 4.93
C PRO A 286 22.92 -4.45 3.49
N ALA A 287 22.04 -5.35 3.03
CA ALA A 287 22.07 -5.83 1.65
C ALA A 287 21.54 -4.76 0.67
N ILE A 288 20.44 -4.09 1.01
CA ILE A 288 19.85 -2.99 0.24
C ILE A 288 20.83 -1.81 0.12
N GLY A 289 21.62 -1.54 1.17
CA GLY A 289 22.61 -0.49 1.20
C GLY A 289 23.74 -0.66 0.17
N GLN A 290 23.91 -1.86 -0.40
CA GLN A 290 24.95 -2.17 -1.37
C GLN A 290 24.58 -1.78 -2.82
N ALA A 291 23.63 -0.89 -3.03
CA ALA A 291 23.18 -0.50 -4.36
C ALA A 291 24.29 0.07 -5.27
N SER A 292 25.42 0.55 -4.72
CA SER A 292 26.53 1.07 -5.51
C SER A 292 27.38 -0.02 -6.21
N TRP A 293 27.36 -1.27 -5.73
CA TRP A 293 28.22 -2.32 -6.27
C TRP A 293 27.55 -3.67 -6.55
N SER A 294 26.35 -3.94 -6.05
CA SER A 294 25.70 -5.25 -6.25
C SER A 294 24.19 -5.15 -6.35
N LEU A 295 23.65 -5.28 -7.56
CA LEU A 295 22.20 -5.38 -7.80
C LEU A 295 21.60 -6.68 -7.23
N VAL A 296 22.40 -7.76 -7.15
CA VAL A 296 21.95 -9.03 -6.58
C VAL A 296 21.68 -8.89 -5.09
N LEU A 297 22.57 -8.23 -4.34
CA LEU A 297 22.35 -7.98 -2.92
C LEU A 297 21.12 -7.09 -2.68
N VAL A 298 20.94 -6.05 -3.52
CA VAL A 298 19.73 -5.23 -3.47
C VAL A 298 18.48 -6.08 -3.71
N ALA A 299 18.46 -6.94 -4.72
CA ALA A 299 17.33 -7.80 -5.03
C ALA A 299 17.02 -8.77 -3.87
N VAL A 300 18.04 -9.39 -3.29
CA VAL A 300 17.89 -10.25 -2.09
C VAL A 300 17.33 -9.44 -0.92
N GLY A 301 17.88 -8.26 -0.67
CA GLY A 301 17.39 -7.36 0.38
C GLY A 301 15.93 -6.96 0.18
N VAL A 302 15.52 -6.66 -1.07
CA VAL A 302 14.12 -6.38 -1.43
C VAL A 302 13.21 -7.57 -1.14
N VAL A 303 13.59 -8.79 -1.55
CA VAL A 303 12.82 -10.01 -1.26
C VAL A 303 12.63 -10.18 0.26
N VAL A 304 13.70 -10.04 1.03
CA VAL A 304 13.65 -10.19 2.50
C VAL A 304 12.80 -9.10 3.14
N LEU A 305 12.94 -7.84 2.70
CA LEU A 305 12.17 -6.72 3.21
C LEU A 305 10.67 -6.92 2.96
N ASP A 306 10.27 -7.19 1.72
CA ASP A 306 8.87 -7.35 1.37
C ASP A 306 8.24 -8.58 2.05
N PHE A 307 8.99 -9.68 2.20
CA PHE A 307 8.58 -10.82 3.02
C PHE A 307 8.31 -10.38 4.47
N ALA A 308 9.26 -9.68 5.09
CA ALA A 308 9.16 -9.25 6.47
C ALA A 308 7.99 -8.28 6.69
N VAL A 309 7.86 -7.30 5.80
CA VAL A 309 6.76 -6.33 5.85
C VAL A 309 5.41 -7.03 5.76
N GLN A 310 5.26 -7.94 4.81
CA GLN A 310 3.98 -8.63 4.60
C GLN A 310 3.66 -9.60 5.75
N ALA A 311 4.66 -10.29 6.29
CA ALA A 311 4.49 -11.18 7.44
C ALA A 311 3.98 -10.42 8.68
N VAL A 312 4.60 -9.29 9.02
CA VAL A 312 4.18 -8.45 10.15
C VAL A 312 2.79 -7.83 9.89
N HIS A 313 2.56 -7.34 8.66
CA HIS A 313 1.30 -6.71 8.27
C HIS A 313 0.11 -7.67 8.42
N VAL A 314 0.21 -8.86 7.85
CA VAL A 314 -0.84 -9.89 7.94
C VAL A 314 -1.07 -10.31 9.39
N ASN A 315 0.00 -10.52 10.15
CA ASN A 315 -0.10 -10.93 11.54
C ASN A 315 -0.75 -9.85 12.43
N ASN A 316 -0.40 -8.58 12.23
CA ASN A 316 -1.04 -7.46 12.93
C ASN A 316 -2.53 -7.37 12.63
N GLN A 317 -2.92 -7.52 11.36
CA GLN A 317 -4.33 -7.51 10.96
C GLN A 317 -5.09 -8.69 11.57
N HIS A 318 -4.49 -9.89 11.59
CA HIS A 318 -5.08 -11.07 12.21
C HIS A 318 -5.33 -10.84 13.70
N LEU A 319 -4.32 -10.38 14.45
CA LEU A 319 -4.44 -10.10 15.89
C LEU A 319 -5.50 -9.04 16.18
N LEU A 320 -5.52 -7.95 15.42
CA LEU A 320 -6.49 -6.88 15.61
C LEU A 320 -7.92 -7.31 15.30
N THR A 321 -8.12 -8.10 14.25
CA THR A 321 -9.47 -8.58 13.87
C THR A 321 -9.98 -9.65 14.82
N THR A 322 -9.11 -10.47 15.37
CA THR A 322 -9.45 -11.47 16.40
C THR A 322 -9.81 -10.80 17.72
N ALA A 323 -9.08 -9.77 18.12
CA ALA A 323 -9.38 -9.01 19.34
C ALA A 323 -10.68 -8.18 19.23
N HIS A 324 -11.08 -7.79 18.02
CA HIS A 324 -12.22 -6.90 17.78
C HIS A 324 -13.20 -7.46 16.75
N PRO A 325 -13.82 -8.62 16.97
CA PRO A 325 -14.64 -9.32 15.96
C PRO A 325 -15.87 -8.52 15.51
N HIS A 326 -16.41 -7.67 16.39
CA HIS A 326 -17.59 -6.83 16.10
C HIS A 326 -17.26 -5.49 15.42
N ARG A 327 -15.98 -5.13 15.27
CA ARG A 327 -15.48 -3.84 14.73
C ARG A 327 -14.42 -4.00 13.65
N THR A 328 -14.37 -5.13 12.98
CA THR A 328 -13.30 -5.50 12.02
C THR A 328 -13.03 -4.40 10.98
N SER A 329 -14.08 -3.84 10.37
CA SER A 329 -13.91 -2.78 9.36
C SER A 329 -13.29 -1.50 9.93
N SER A 330 -13.75 -1.06 11.12
CA SER A 330 -13.20 0.14 11.77
C SER A 330 -11.74 -0.07 12.20
N VAL A 331 -11.43 -1.26 12.70
CA VAL A 331 -10.07 -1.63 13.15
C VAL A 331 -9.09 -1.67 11.98
N ILE A 332 -9.46 -2.31 10.88
CA ILE A 332 -8.63 -2.35 9.68
C ILE A 332 -8.49 -0.95 9.08
N GLY A 333 -9.59 -0.18 8.97
CA GLY A 333 -9.54 1.20 8.47
C GLY A 333 -8.62 2.09 9.31
N GLY A 334 -8.73 2.01 10.65
CA GLY A 334 -7.87 2.74 11.57
C GLY A 334 -6.39 2.31 11.51
N TYR A 335 -6.13 1.01 11.37
CA TYR A 335 -4.78 0.48 11.16
C TYR A 335 -4.15 1.02 9.87
N MET A 336 -4.94 1.15 8.80
CA MET A 336 -4.48 1.72 7.54
C MET A 336 -4.14 3.23 7.62
N ILE A 337 -4.60 3.95 8.65
CA ILE A 337 -4.16 5.31 8.93
C ILE A 337 -2.66 5.32 9.27
N PHE A 338 -2.23 4.46 10.17
CA PHE A 338 -0.81 4.31 10.52
C PHE A 338 0.04 3.86 9.33
N TYR A 339 -0.47 2.94 8.54
CA TYR A 339 0.13 2.51 7.27
C TYR A 339 0.40 3.70 6.34
N SER A 340 -0.63 4.53 6.07
CA SER A 340 -0.52 5.66 5.15
C SER A 340 0.45 6.73 5.65
N LEU A 341 0.37 7.08 6.95
CA LEU A 341 1.26 8.04 7.57
C LEU A 341 2.71 7.56 7.55
N GLY A 342 2.96 6.27 7.85
CA GLY A 342 4.29 5.68 7.77
C GLY A 342 4.85 5.72 6.34
N SER A 343 4.07 5.27 5.36
CA SER A 343 4.47 5.32 3.95
C SER A 343 4.78 6.74 3.46
N ALA A 344 3.97 7.72 3.86
CA ALA A 344 4.19 9.13 3.53
C ALA A 344 5.50 9.66 4.15
N LEU A 345 5.73 9.36 5.43
CA LEU A 345 6.97 9.73 6.12
C LEU A 345 8.19 9.11 5.43
N GLY A 346 8.16 7.81 5.16
CA GLY A 346 9.25 7.11 4.50
C GLY A 346 9.59 7.68 3.12
N ALA A 347 8.56 7.99 2.32
CA ALA A 347 8.72 8.56 1.00
C ALA A 347 9.37 9.96 1.04
N THR A 348 8.89 10.84 1.90
CA THR A 348 9.42 12.21 2.01
C THR A 348 10.82 12.22 2.64
N ALA A 349 11.00 11.45 3.72
CA ALA A 349 12.26 11.45 4.45
C ALA A 349 13.40 10.83 3.62
N THR A 350 13.14 9.76 2.84
CA THR A 350 14.18 9.12 2.04
C THR A 350 14.77 10.05 0.99
N THR A 351 13.94 10.80 0.26
CA THR A 351 14.42 11.73 -0.78
C THR A 351 15.18 12.92 -0.18
N ALA A 352 14.71 13.45 0.94
CA ALA A 352 15.40 14.53 1.66
C ALA A 352 16.75 14.07 2.22
N VAL A 353 16.84 12.85 2.75
CA VAL A 353 18.08 12.26 3.26
C VAL A 353 19.01 11.87 2.11
N PHE A 354 18.48 11.31 1.02
CA PHE A 354 19.25 10.95 -0.17
C PHE A 354 19.98 12.16 -0.75
N ALA A 355 19.32 13.30 -0.88
CA ALA A 355 19.92 14.53 -1.39
C ALA A 355 21.11 15.06 -0.55
N ARG A 356 21.19 14.69 0.75
CA ARG A 356 22.25 15.13 1.67
C ARG A 356 23.32 14.09 1.94
N ALA A 357 22.94 12.82 2.02
CA ALA A 357 23.78 11.73 2.49
C ALA A 357 23.78 10.51 1.56
N GLY A 358 23.21 10.64 0.35
CA GLY A 358 23.13 9.58 -0.64
C GLY A 358 22.34 8.35 -0.17
N TRP A 359 22.53 7.24 -0.88
CA TRP A 359 21.83 5.99 -0.59
C TRP A 359 22.19 5.37 0.75
N THR A 360 23.42 5.57 1.21
CA THR A 360 23.83 5.11 2.55
C THR A 360 22.99 5.74 3.64
N GLY A 361 22.75 7.07 3.55
CA GLY A 361 21.88 7.78 4.49
C GLY A 361 20.43 7.23 4.46
N SER A 362 19.88 7.04 3.27
CA SER A 362 18.53 6.44 3.11
C SER A 362 18.45 5.02 3.67
N SER A 363 19.49 4.21 3.48
CA SER A 363 19.55 2.84 4.00
C SER A 363 19.60 2.81 5.53
N ILE A 364 20.38 3.70 6.14
CA ILE A 364 20.40 3.86 7.61
C ILE A 364 19.02 4.31 8.11
N LEU A 365 18.39 5.27 7.45
CA LEU A 365 17.05 5.73 7.81
C LEU A 365 16.02 4.59 7.80
N GLY A 366 16.03 3.75 6.76
CA GLY A 366 15.14 2.59 6.66
C GLY A 366 15.40 1.55 7.76
N ALA A 367 16.66 1.30 8.09
CA ALA A 367 17.04 0.44 9.21
C ALA A 367 16.61 1.01 10.57
N VAL A 368 16.70 2.33 10.76
CA VAL A 368 16.23 3.02 11.98
C VAL A 368 14.72 2.86 12.13
N PHE A 369 13.93 3.06 11.06
CA PHE A 369 12.50 2.81 11.12
C PHE A 369 12.17 1.36 11.45
N ALA A 370 12.88 0.39 10.87
CA ALA A 370 12.74 -1.02 11.21
C ALA A 370 13.06 -1.30 12.70
N GLY A 371 14.12 -0.67 13.21
CA GLY A 371 14.49 -0.73 14.63
C GLY A 371 13.42 -0.15 15.55
N CYS A 372 12.84 1.00 15.20
CA CYS A 372 11.72 1.59 15.94
C CYS A 372 10.51 0.65 16.00
N ALA A 373 10.18 -0.03 14.88
CA ALA A 373 9.10 -1.02 14.87
C ALA A 373 9.38 -2.18 15.85
N LEU A 374 10.62 -2.67 15.91
CA LEU A 374 11.03 -3.73 16.84
C LEU A 374 10.98 -3.25 18.29
N VAL A 375 11.40 -2.01 18.57
CA VAL A 375 11.34 -1.40 19.90
C VAL A 375 9.88 -1.30 20.39
N VAL A 376 8.98 -0.77 19.56
CA VAL A 376 7.54 -0.70 19.88
C VAL A 376 7.00 -2.11 20.16
N TRP A 377 7.36 -3.09 19.33
CA TRP A 377 6.96 -4.49 19.55
C TRP A 377 7.46 -5.02 20.89
N ALA A 378 8.72 -4.78 21.26
CA ALA A 378 9.31 -5.27 22.50
C ALA A 378 8.63 -4.67 23.75
N PHE A 379 8.32 -3.36 23.74
CA PHE A 379 7.62 -2.71 24.84
C PHE A 379 6.16 -3.15 24.97
N SER A 380 5.44 -3.30 23.86
CA SER A 380 4.04 -3.74 23.88
C SER A 380 3.80 -5.15 24.47
N HIS A 381 4.87 -5.89 24.77
CA HIS A 381 4.80 -7.23 25.33
C HIS A 381 5.21 -7.30 26.81
N ARG A 382 5.80 -6.25 27.35
CA ARG A 382 6.10 -6.17 28.79
C ARG A 382 4.84 -5.91 29.59
N ASP A 383 3.95 -5.05 29.08
CA ASP A 383 2.69 -4.71 29.74
C ASP A 383 1.63 -5.83 29.71
N ALA A 384 1.87 -6.93 28.97
CA ALA A 384 0.97 -8.09 28.92
C ALA A 384 1.49 -9.28 29.75
N ALA A 385 2.65 -9.15 30.38
CA ALA A 385 3.29 -10.18 31.21
C ALA A 385 3.26 -9.84 32.72
N ASP A 386 2.92 -8.61 33.06
CA ASP A 386 2.59 -8.11 34.40
C ASP A 386 1.06 -8.03 34.58
#